data_73b308e79917e027a8549eef206fd527
#
_entry.id   73b308e79917e027a8549eef206fd527
#
_cell.length_a   1.000
_cell.length_b   1.000
_cell.length_c   1.000
_cell.angle_alpha   90.00
_cell.angle_beta   90.00
_cell.angle_gamma   90.00
#
_symmetry.space_group_name_H-M   'P 1'
#
loop_
_entity.id
_entity.type
_entity.pdbx_description
1 polymer ?
#
loop_
_entity_poly.entity_id
_entity_poly.type
_entity_poly.pdbx_seq_one_letter_code
_entity_poly.pdbx_strand_id
1 'polypeptide(L)'
;MIKHIVMFKLKDKNKENIEKVVSALKTLEASIDVLRSAEIGVNFTESERSYDIVLTTEFDNLDGFNTYGPHPEHAPVIEIVRSLCSGSVVVDYRV
;
A
#
# COMPACT_ATOMS: atom_id res chain seq x y z
N MET A 1 -7.81 13.02 11.43
CA MET A 1 -7.41 12.28 10.24
C MET A 1 -6.64 11.03 10.63
N ILE A 2 -6.80 9.96 9.88
CA ILE A 2 -6.11 8.69 10.11
C ILE A 2 -5.08 8.48 9.00
N LYS A 3 -3.86 8.11 9.37
CA LYS A 3 -2.84 7.66 8.41
C LYS A 3 -2.59 6.16 8.58
N HIS A 4 -2.50 5.49 7.43
CA HIS A 4 -2.21 4.07 7.34
C HIS A 4 -0.98 3.91 6.45
N ILE A 5 0.10 3.38 7.01
CA ILE A 5 1.36 3.23 6.29
C ILE A 5 1.70 1.75 6.22
N VAL A 6 1.92 1.26 5.00
CA VAL A 6 2.32 -0.12 4.76
C VAL A 6 3.62 -0.12 3.97
N MET A 7 4.57 -0.94 4.40
CA MET A 7 5.81 -1.17 3.66
C MET A 7 5.84 -2.60 3.18
N PHE A 8 6.20 -2.79 1.92
CA PHE A 8 6.19 -4.10 1.25
C PHE A 8 7.59 -4.57 0.89
N LYS A 9 7.82 -5.86 1.08
CA LYS A 9 9.06 -6.54 0.66
C LYS A 9 8.73 -7.45 -0.51
N LEU A 10 9.40 -7.29 -1.65
CA LEU A 10 9.18 -8.14 -2.82
C LEU A 10 9.93 -9.47 -2.69
N LYS A 11 9.33 -10.53 -3.23
CA LYS A 11 9.99 -11.85 -3.34
C LYS A 11 11.17 -11.78 -4.28
N ASP A 12 10.94 -11.21 -5.46
CA ASP A 12 11.95 -11.00 -6.48
C ASP A 12 11.96 -9.50 -6.81
N LYS A 13 12.93 -8.80 -6.26
CA LYS A 13 13.04 -7.36 -6.44
C LYS A 13 13.67 -7.04 -7.78
N ASN A 14 12.81 -6.73 -8.76
CA ASN A 14 13.24 -6.29 -10.08
C ASN A 14 12.30 -5.20 -10.58
N LYS A 15 12.70 -4.50 -11.62
CA LYS A 15 11.94 -3.36 -12.15
C LYS A 15 10.51 -3.74 -12.54
N GLU A 16 10.34 -4.89 -13.18
CA GLU A 16 9.03 -5.36 -13.64
C GLU A 16 8.08 -5.59 -12.46
N ASN A 17 8.55 -6.27 -11.42
CA ASN A 17 7.72 -6.57 -10.25
C ASN A 17 7.41 -5.30 -9.45
N ILE A 18 8.37 -4.39 -9.32
CA ILE A 18 8.14 -3.08 -8.69
C ILE A 18 7.04 -2.33 -9.43
N GLU A 19 7.11 -2.26 -10.75
CA GLU A 19 6.10 -1.57 -11.56
C GLU A 19 4.73 -2.21 -11.43
N LYS A 20 4.62 -3.53 -11.35
CA LYS A 20 3.36 -4.24 -11.16
C LYS A 20 2.71 -3.89 -9.83
N VAL A 21 3.48 -3.87 -8.74
CA VAL A 21 2.96 -3.51 -7.41
C VAL A 21 2.54 -2.04 -7.39
N VAL A 22 3.39 -1.14 -7.88
CA VAL A 22 3.10 0.30 -7.91
C VAL A 22 1.83 0.58 -8.73
N SER A 23 1.70 -0.05 -9.90
CA SER A 23 0.51 0.13 -10.75
C SER A 23 -0.77 -0.35 -10.06
N ALA A 24 -0.71 -1.48 -9.36
CA ALA A 24 -1.85 -1.99 -8.61
C ALA A 24 -2.25 -1.02 -7.49
N LEU A 25 -1.27 -0.53 -6.73
CA LEU A 25 -1.51 0.40 -5.63
C LEU A 25 -2.10 1.73 -6.10
N LYS A 26 -1.70 2.22 -7.26
CA LYS A 26 -2.22 3.47 -7.84
C LYS A 26 -3.70 3.43 -8.14
N THR A 27 -4.29 2.26 -8.35
CA THR A 27 -5.71 2.15 -8.62
C THR A 27 -6.58 2.44 -7.40
N LEU A 28 -6.03 2.35 -6.20
CA LEU A 28 -6.80 2.49 -4.96
C LEU A 28 -7.42 3.87 -4.79
N GLU A 29 -6.66 4.93 -5.07
CA GLU A 29 -7.13 6.30 -4.86
C GLU A 29 -8.34 6.63 -5.73
N ALA A 30 -8.34 6.16 -6.97
CA ALA A 30 -9.44 6.40 -7.90
C ALA A 30 -10.66 5.52 -7.64
N SER A 31 -10.45 4.35 -7.03
CA SER A 31 -11.49 3.33 -6.88
C SER A 31 -12.21 3.36 -5.54
N ILE A 32 -11.59 3.92 -4.50
CA ILE A 32 -12.11 3.87 -3.13
C ILE A 32 -12.37 5.28 -2.60
N ASP A 33 -13.64 5.66 -2.50
CA ASP A 33 -14.04 7.04 -2.16
C ASP A 33 -13.61 7.50 -0.78
N VAL A 34 -13.53 6.59 0.19
CA VAL A 34 -13.15 6.95 1.57
C VAL A 34 -11.67 7.23 1.71
N LEU A 35 -10.88 6.88 0.70
CA LEU A 35 -9.45 7.13 0.65
C LEU A 35 -9.20 8.57 0.19
N ARG A 36 -8.68 9.41 1.06
CA ARG A 36 -8.46 10.84 0.77
C ARG A 36 -7.19 11.11 0.00
N SER A 37 -6.15 10.37 0.29
CA SER A 37 -4.89 10.46 -0.45
C SER A 37 -4.15 9.15 -0.40
N ALA A 38 -3.33 8.92 -1.43
CA ALA A 38 -2.43 7.78 -1.48
C ALA A 38 -1.10 8.24 -2.07
N GLU A 39 -0.02 7.99 -1.35
CA GLU A 39 1.33 8.26 -1.82
C GLU A 39 2.08 6.95 -1.87
N ILE A 40 2.75 6.70 -2.98
CA ILE A 40 3.52 5.49 -3.20
C ILE A 40 4.99 5.86 -3.39
N GLY A 41 5.85 5.28 -2.57
CA GLY A 41 7.29 5.49 -2.68
C GLY A 41 8.02 4.20 -2.98
N VAL A 42 9.06 4.31 -3.80
CA VAL A 42 9.94 3.17 -4.11
C VAL A 42 11.29 3.44 -3.44
N ASN A 43 11.75 2.47 -2.68
CA ASN A 43 13.01 2.58 -1.96
C ASN A 43 14.20 2.65 -2.91
N PHE A 44 15.16 3.54 -2.62
CA PHE A 44 16.38 3.65 -3.42
C PHE A 44 17.67 3.30 -2.66
N THR A 45 17.57 3.08 -1.35
CA THR A 45 18.74 2.73 -0.53
C THR A 45 18.67 1.27 -0.11
N GLU A 46 19.60 0.46 -0.58
CA GLU A 46 19.64 -0.96 -0.22
C GLU A 46 20.30 -1.15 1.13
N SER A 47 19.63 -1.88 2.02
CA SER A 47 20.16 -2.29 3.31
C SER A 47 19.35 -3.48 3.81
N GLU A 48 19.87 -4.17 4.82
CA GLU A 48 19.14 -5.29 5.44
C GLU A 48 17.83 -4.86 6.08
N ARG A 49 17.72 -3.60 6.47
CA ARG A 49 16.52 -3.05 7.12
C ARG A 49 15.52 -2.44 6.14
N SER A 50 15.90 -2.28 4.87
CA SER A 50 15.06 -1.61 3.89
C SER A 50 13.97 -2.52 3.36
N TYR A 51 12.74 -1.99 3.31
CA TYR A 51 11.67 -2.56 2.51
C TYR A 51 11.70 -1.92 1.12
N ASP A 52 10.90 -2.41 0.20
CA ASP A 52 11.06 -2.04 -1.21
C ASP A 52 10.07 -0.96 -1.65
N ILE A 53 8.84 -0.98 -1.14
CA ILE A 53 7.79 -0.03 -1.52
C ILE A 53 7.04 0.39 -0.28
N VAL A 54 6.64 1.68 -0.22
CA VAL A 54 5.78 2.20 0.84
C VAL A 54 4.50 2.74 0.24
N LEU A 55 3.38 2.47 0.91
CA LEU A 55 2.08 3.06 0.61
C LEU A 55 1.62 3.84 1.83
N THR A 56 1.40 5.14 1.67
CA THR A 56 0.84 6.00 2.70
C THR A 56 -0.54 6.43 2.28
N THR A 57 -1.56 6.07 3.06
CA THR A 57 -2.94 6.43 2.79
C THR A 57 -3.52 7.25 3.92
N GLU A 58 -4.48 8.12 3.60
CA GLU A 58 -5.14 8.98 4.58
C GLU A 58 -6.65 8.87 4.48
N PHE A 59 -7.29 8.90 5.65
CA PHE A 59 -8.76 8.82 5.80
C PHE A 59 -9.23 9.93 6.74
N ASP A 60 -10.44 10.44 6.52
CA ASP A 60 -10.99 11.50 7.37
C ASP A 60 -11.19 11.03 8.82
N ASN A 61 -11.62 9.79 8.99
CA ASN A 61 -11.97 9.23 10.29
C ASN A 61 -11.85 7.71 10.30
N LEU A 62 -12.11 7.13 11.46
CA LEU A 62 -12.02 5.70 11.67
C LEU A 62 -13.03 4.91 10.81
N ASP A 63 -14.23 5.46 10.58
CA ASP A 63 -15.24 4.81 9.76
C ASP A 63 -14.74 4.62 8.32
N GLY A 64 -14.10 5.63 7.75
CA GLY A 64 -13.49 5.54 6.42
C GLY A 64 -12.39 4.49 6.37
N PHE A 65 -11.54 4.49 7.38
CA PHE A 65 -10.48 3.48 7.49
C PHE A 65 -11.05 2.06 7.57
N ASN A 66 -12.09 1.84 8.39
CA ASN A 66 -12.72 0.53 8.54
C ASN A 66 -13.44 0.06 7.26
N THR A 67 -13.93 0.99 6.46
CA THR A 67 -14.56 0.69 5.17
C THR A 67 -13.52 0.27 4.13
N TYR A 68 -12.33 0.82 4.20
CA TYR A 68 -11.26 0.57 3.23
C TYR A 68 -10.81 -0.89 3.19
N GLY A 69 -10.54 -1.48 4.35
CA GLY A 69 -10.01 -2.85 4.43
C GLY A 69 -10.84 -3.88 3.65
N PRO A 70 -12.15 -4.01 3.94
CA PRO A 70 -13.00 -5.00 3.26
C PRO A 70 -13.58 -4.51 1.92
N HIS A 71 -13.18 -3.33 1.45
CA HIS A 71 -13.75 -2.76 0.21
C HIS A 71 -13.51 -3.69 -0.98
N PRO A 72 -14.53 -3.92 -1.84
CA PRO A 72 -14.38 -4.82 -3.00
C PRO A 72 -13.25 -4.45 -3.95
N GLU A 73 -13.00 -3.16 -4.13
CA GLU A 73 -11.93 -2.67 -5.01
C GLU A 73 -10.53 -2.85 -4.41
N HIS A 74 -10.45 -3.12 -3.11
CA HIS A 74 -9.19 -3.40 -2.43
C HIS A 74 -8.73 -4.85 -2.63
N ALA A 75 -9.67 -5.79 -2.73
CA ALA A 75 -9.36 -7.21 -2.84
C ALA A 75 -8.45 -7.59 -4.01
N PRO A 76 -8.68 -7.10 -5.25
CA PRO A 76 -7.79 -7.41 -6.38
C PRO A 76 -6.37 -6.91 -6.17
N VAL A 77 -6.23 -5.74 -5.53
CA VAL A 77 -4.91 -5.15 -5.23
C VAL A 77 -4.17 -6.00 -4.20
N ILE A 78 -4.87 -6.47 -3.17
CA ILE A 78 -4.29 -7.36 -2.16
C ILE A 78 -3.75 -8.63 -2.80
N GLU A 79 -4.48 -9.22 -3.73
CA GLU A 79 -4.04 -10.44 -4.43
C GLU A 79 -2.76 -10.23 -5.23
N ILE A 80 -2.68 -9.14 -5.98
CA ILE A 80 -1.49 -8.81 -6.76
C ILE A 80 -0.29 -8.62 -5.84
N VAL A 81 -0.48 -7.85 -4.77
CA VAL A 81 0.59 -7.57 -3.80
C VAL A 81 1.06 -8.86 -3.14
N ARG A 82 0.14 -9.72 -2.70
CA ARG A 82 0.49 -11.01 -2.07
C ARG A 82 1.28 -11.93 -3.01
N SER A 83 0.94 -11.92 -4.30
CA SER A 83 1.62 -12.78 -5.26
C SER A 83 3.07 -12.36 -5.49
N LEU A 84 3.39 -11.08 -5.32
CA LEU A 84 4.70 -10.52 -5.63
C LEU A 84 5.53 -10.17 -4.39
N CYS A 85 4.91 -10.11 -3.20
CA CYS A 85 5.60 -9.70 -1.98
C CYS A 85 5.77 -10.87 -1.00
N SER A 86 6.91 -10.89 -0.31
CA SER A 86 7.20 -11.89 0.72
C SER A 86 6.66 -11.48 2.08
N GLY A 87 6.36 -10.20 2.29
CA GLY A 87 5.82 -9.71 3.54
C GLY A 87 5.54 -8.22 3.52
N SER A 88 4.89 -7.76 4.57
CA SER A 88 4.59 -6.35 4.77
C SER A 88 4.55 -6.02 6.25
N VAL A 89 4.74 -4.75 6.58
CA VAL A 89 4.59 -4.22 7.93
C VAL A 89 3.70 -2.98 7.86
N VAL A 90 3.01 -2.68 8.94
CA VAL A 90 2.00 -1.63 8.95
C VAL A 90 2.05 -0.81 10.23
N VAL A 91 1.77 0.51 10.09
CA VAL A 91 1.52 1.40 11.22
C VAL A 91 0.30 2.23 10.90
N ASP A 92 -0.66 2.28 11.83
CA ASP A 92 -1.86 3.09 11.73
C ASP A 92 -1.88 4.09 12.88
N TYR A 93 -2.08 5.38 12.57
CA TYR A 93 -2.08 6.39 13.62
C TYR A 93 -2.96 7.59 13.28
N ARG A 94 -3.30 8.35 14.32
CA ARG A 94 -4.05 9.59 14.18
C ARG A 94 -3.10 10.78 14.09
N VAL A 95 -3.47 11.68 13.21
CA VAL A 95 -2.73 12.93 13.03
C VAL A 95 -3.53 14.09 13.63
#